data_4de56335ca0b31ea35207be140f7f8a7
#
_entry.id   4de56335ca0b31ea35207be140f7f8a7
#
_cell.length_a   1.000
_cell.length_b   1.000
_cell.length_c   1.000
_cell.angle_alpha   90.00
_cell.angle_beta   90.00
_cell.angle_gamma   90.00
#
_symmetry.space_group_name_H-M   'P 1'
#
loop_
_entity.id
_entity.type
_entity.pdbx_description
1 polymer ?
#
loop_
_entity_poly.entity_id
_entity_poly.type
_entity_poly.pdbx_seq_one_letter_code
_entity_poly.pdbx_strand_id
1 'polypeptide(L)'
;TLKFAVAVAMGTMVFTVDGATFEFFKVAIGGILAGFVVSWLYGRSLRFLSRWGGDEPATQIVLLFLLPFASYLIAEHIGVSGILAAVAAGMTITRSGVMRTAPLAMRLRANSTWAMLEFVFNGMVFLLLGLQLPGILESSLVAAEADPNVETWMLFADIALIYLALMLVRFGWLWTMKNFSQRFLKKKPMEFGSWSTRELLIASFAG
;
A
#
# COMPACT_ATOMS: atom_id res chain seq x y z
N THR A 1 8.08 2.18 -11.33
CA THR A 1 7.20 3.03 -12.16
C THR A 1 7.51 4.51 -12.02
N LEU A 2 7.53 5.08 -10.80
CA LEU A 2 7.89 6.49 -10.60
C LEU A 2 9.32 6.78 -11.09
N LYS A 3 10.29 5.92 -10.74
CA LYS A 3 11.69 6.02 -11.21
C LYS A 3 11.78 6.03 -12.74
N PHE A 4 10.98 5.23 -13.43
CA PHE A 4 10.90 5.19 -14.90
C PHE A 4 10.30 6.49 -15.46
N ALA A 5 9.21 6.98 -14.88
CA ALA A 5 8.58 8.23 -15.30
C ALA A 5 9.53 9.44 -15.13
N VAL A 6 10.26 9.47 -14.02
CA VAL A 6 11.29 10.50 -13.77
C VAL A 6 12.44 10.38 -14.77
N ALA A 7 12.93 9.17 -15.09
CA ALA A 7 13.99 8.96 -16.07
C ALA A 7 13.58 9.43 -17.48
N VAL A 8 12.33 9.17 -17.89
CA VAL A 8 11.76 9.68 -19.14
C VAL A 8 11.64 11.20 -19.12
N ALA A 9 11.14 11.78 -18.01
CA ALA A 9 11.01 13.23 -17.87
C ALA A 9 12.37 13.97 -17.89
N MET A 10 13.42 13.32 -17.36
CA MET A 10 14.80 13.85 -17.44
C MET A 10 15.50 13.57 -18.78
N GLY A 11 14.82 12.96 -19.76
CA GLY A 11 15.38 12.67 -21.08
C GLY A 11 16.46 11.58 -21.11
N THR A 12 16.63 10.85 -20.00
CA THR A 12 17.64 9.77 -19.91
C THR A 12 17.17 8.45 -20.54
N MET A 13 15.85 8.31 -20.80
CA MET A 13 15.24 7.16 -21.46
C MET A 13 14.16 7.61 -22.45
N VAL A 14 14.06 6.90 -23.59
CA VAL A 14 12.97 7.11 -24.55
C VAL A 14 11.74 6.40 -24.05
N PHE A 15 10.60 7.12 -24.01
CA PHE A 15 9.34 6.52 -23.65
C PHE A 15 8.88 5.56 -24.75
N THR A 16 8.81 4.27 -24.41
CA THR A 16 8.16 3.24 -25.23
C THR A 16 7.12 2.53 -24.37
N VAL A 17 5.91 2.36 -24.89
CA VAL A 17 4.82 1.71 -24.14
C VAL A 17 5.22 0.29 -23.74
N ASP A 18 5.87 -0.45 -24.63
CA ASP A 18 6.33 -1.82 -24.38
C ASP A 18 7.38 -1.86 -23.25
N GLY A 19 8.36 -0.95 -23.29
CA GLY A 19 9.38 -0.83 -22.24
C GLY A 19 8.79 -0.47 -20.88
N ALA A 20 7.87 0.50 -20.85
CA ALA A 20 7.17 0.90 -19.63
C ALA A 20 6.35 -0.25 -19.03
N THR A 21 5.65 -0.99 -19.89
CA THR A 21 4.83 -2.13 -19.47
C THR A 21 5.69 -3.27 -18.94
N PHE A 22 6.78 -3.60 -19.61
CA PHE A 22 7.70 -4.65 -19.16
C PHE A 22 8.35 -4.30 -17.81
N GLU A 23 8.88 -3.08 -17.66
CA GLU A 23 9.44 -2.61 -16.40
C GLU A 23 8.39 -2.59 -15.28
N PHE A 24 7.15 -2.19 -15.56
CA PHE A 24 6.07 -2.24 -14.58
C PHE A 24 5.84 -3.67 -14.06
N PHE A 25 5.66 -4.64 -14.95
CA PHE A 25 5.44 -6.03 -14.55
C PHE A 25 6.65 -6.64 -13.85
N LYS A 26 7.86 -6.36 -14.32
CA LYS A 26 9.10 -6.81 -13.70
C LYS A 26 9.21 -6.31 -12.26
N VAL A 27 9.03 -5.02 -12.04
CA VAL A 27 9.12 -4.38 -10.72
C VAL A 27 7.99 -4.85 -9.80
N ALA A 28 6.77 -5.01 -10.33
CA ALA A 28 5.61 -5.44 -9.56
C ALA A 28 5.71 -6.93 -9.15
N ILE A 29 5.91 -7.81 -10.12
CA ILE A 29 6.00 -9.25 -9.86
C ILE A 29 7.26 -9.57 -9.04
N GLY A 30 8.39 -8.93 -9.36
CA GLY A 30 9.62 -9.06 -8.59
C GLY A 30 9.45 -8.66 -7.13
N GLY A 31 8.72 -7.56 -6.86
CA GLY A 31 8.40 -7.13 -5.51
C GLY A 31 7.55 -8.15 -4.76
N ILE A 32 6.48 -8.65 -5.38
CA ILE A 32 5.62 -9.69 -4.78
C ILE A 32 6.41 -10.96 -4.47
N LEU A 33 7.24 -11.43 -5.40
CA LEU A 33 8.08 -12.62 -5.19
C LEU A 33 9.11 -12.42 -4.07
N ALA A 34 9.78 -11.26 -4.04
CA ALA A 34 10.71 -10.91 -2.97
C ALA A 34 10.04 -10.94 -1.60
N GLY A 35 8.85 -10.31 -1.47
CA GLY A 35 8.08 -10.33 -0.23
C GLY A 35 7.65 -11.73 0.20
N PHE A 36 7.23 -12.57 -0.75
CA PHE A 36 6.90 -13.95 -0.49
C PHE A 36 8.10 -14.75 0.04
N VAL A 37 9.27 -14.63 -0.62
CA VAL A 37 10.50 -15.33 -0.22
C VAL A 37 10.95 -14.88 1.17
N VAL A 38 10.97 -13.58 1.44
CA VAL A 38 11.36 -13.04 2.77
C VAL A 38 10.41 -13.55 3.85
N SER A 39 9.10 -13.54 3.61
CA SER A 39 8.11 -14.05 4.55
C SER A 39 8.22 -15.56 4.77
N TRP A 40 8.53 -16.32 3.74
CA TRP A 40 8.76 -17.76 3.85
C TRP A 40 10.02 -18.06 4.69
N LEU A 41 11.13 -17.36 4.44
CA LEU A 41 12.35 -17.44 5.22
C LEU A 41 12.09 -17.07 6.70
N TYR A 42 11.33 -16.00 6.92
CA TYR A 42 10.93 -15.58 8.26
C TYR A 42 10.15 -16.68 8.99
N GLY A 43 9.11 -17.25 8.35
CA GLY A 43 8.33 -18.33 8.93
C GLY A 43 9.15 -19.61 9.22
N ARG A 44 10.19 -19.85 8.41
CA ARG A 44 11.14 -20.94 8.66
C ARG A 44 12.06 -20.63 9.84
N SER A 45 12.54 -19.40 9.95
CA SER A 45 13.40 -18.95 11.04
C SER A 45 12.67 -19.00 12.39
N LEU A 46 11.42 -18.60 12.45
CA LEU A 46 10.59 -18.73 13.65
C LEU A 46 10.46 -20.18 14.11
N ARG A 47 10.17 -21.10 13.17
CA ARG A 47 10.08 -22.54 13.49
C ARG A 47 11.41 -23.15 13.97
N PHE A 48 12.52 -22.62 13.47
CA PHE A 48 13.83 -23.03 13.94
C PHE A 48 14.09 -22.49 15.35
N LEU A 49 13.78 -21.23 15.60
CA LEU A 49 13.99 -20.59 16.90
C LEU A 49 13.13 -21.20 18.00
N SER A 50 11.86 -21.56 17.71
CA SER A 50 10.97 -22.22 18.67
C SER A 50 11.46 -23.59 19.11
N ARG A 51 12.22 -24.30 18.26
CA ARG A 51 12.83 -25.59 18.62
C ARG A 51 13.97 -25.47 19.65
N TRP A 52 14.57 -24.29 19.75
CA TRP A 52 15.72 -24.03 20.64
C TRP A 52 15.31 -23.26 21.91
N GLY A 53 14.04 -23.23 22.25
CA GLY A 53 13.53 -22.61 23.47
C GLY A 53 13.30 -21.11 23.41
N GLY A 54 13.26 -20.53 22.19
CA GLY A 54 13.03 -19.10 21.97
C GLY A 54 11.55 -18.71 21.83
N ASP A 55 10.66 -19.29 22.62
CA ASP A 55 9.20 -18.99 22.56
C ASP A 55 8.81 -17.71 23.33
N GLU A 56 9.73 -16.74 23.43
CA GLU A 56 9.40 -15.47 24.07
C GLU A 56 8.48 -14.63 23.18
N PRO A 57 7.22 -14.34 23.61
CA PRO A 57 6.25 -13.63 22.79
C PRO A 57 6.71 -12.24 22.35
N ALA A 58 7.49 -11.55 23.18
CA ALA A 58 8.01 -10.22 22.87
C ALA A 58 8.93 -10.25 21.65
N THR A 59 9.89 -11.19 21.63
CA THR A 59 10.82 -11.37 20.51
C THR A 59 10.11 -11.67 19.21
N GLN A 60 9.07 -12.53 19.25
CA GLN A 60 8.28 -12.86 18.05
C GLN A 60 7.48 -11.66 17.51
N ILE A 61 6.95 -10.80 18.40
CA ILE A 61 6.24 -9.57 17.99
C ILE A 61 7.21 -8.58 17.35
N VAL A 62 8.41 -8.38 17.92
CA VAL A 62 9.43 -7.49 17.35
C VAL A 62 9.88 -7.99 15.97
N LEU A 63 10.14 -9.28 15.82
CA LEU A 63 10.51 -9.87 14.55
C LEU A 63 9.38 -9.74 13.51
N LEU A 64 8.13 -9.91 13.92
CA LEU A 64 6.97 -9.71 13.05
C LEU A 64 6.86 -8.26 12.58
N PHE A 65 7.15 -7.31 13.46
CA PHE A 65 7.17 -5.89 13.14
C PHE A 65 8.30 -5.52 12.17
N LEU A 66 9.46 -6.15 12.29
CA LEU A 66 10.60 -5.91 11.39
C LEU A 66 10.41 -6.52 10.00
N LEU A 67 9.52 -7.49 9.84
CA LEU A 67 9.30 -8.19 8.58
C LEU A 67 8.99 -7.28 7.38
N PRO A 68 8.05 -6.32 7.44
CA PRO A 68 7.76 -5.43 6.32
C PRO A 68 8.96 -4.53 5.98
N PHE A 69 9.71 -4.05 6.97
CA PHE A 69 10.90 -3.23 6.76
C PHE A 69 12.01 -4.04 6.08
N ALA A 70 12.29 -5.24 6.56
CA ALA A 70 13.26 -6.14 5.94
C ALA A 70 12.87 -6.47 4.49
N SER A 71 11.60 -6.76 4.24
CA SER A 71 11.08 -7.04 2.90
C SER A 71 11.22 -5.84 1.97
N TYR A 72 10.93 -4.65 2.47
CA TYR A 72 11.08 -3.40 1.73
C TYR A 72 12.54 -3.16 1.34
N LEU A 73 13.45 -3.20 2.31
CA LEU A 73 14.87 -2.92 2.08
C LEU A 73 15.51 -3.93 1.11
N ILE A 74 15.22 -5.22 1.26
CA ILE A 74 15.72 -6.27 0.37
C ILE A 74 15.22 -6.04 -1.06
N ALA A 75 13.93 -5.75 -1.23
CA ALA A 75 13.34 -5.53 -2.53
C ALA A 75 13.90 -4.27 -3.23
N GLU A 76 14.05 -3.16 -2.52
CA GLU A 76 14.67 -1.94 -3.04
C GLU A 76 16.14 -2.16 -3.43
N HIS A 77 16.87 -2.96 -2.66
CA HIS A 77 18.26 -3.29 -2.96
C HIS A 77 18.40 -4.12 -4.26
N ILE A 78 17.44 -5.00 -4.54
CA ILE A 78 17.38 -5.81 -5.77
C ILE A 78 16.84 -4.99 -6.97
N GLY A 79 16.31 -3.79 -6.73
CA GLY A 79 15.74 -2.93 -7.77
C GLY A 79 14.28 -3.24 -8.13
N VAL A 80 13.53 -3.90 -7.23
CA VAL A 80 12.09 -4.16 -7.38
C VAL A 80 11.27 -3.34 -6.38
N SER A 81 9.93 -3.44 -6.44
CA SER A 81 9.06 -2.62 -5.58
C SER A 81 9.11 -3.05 -4.11
N GLY A 82 9.71 -2.24 -3.24
CA GLY A 82 9.74 -2.45 -1.80
C GLY A 82 8.34 -2.42 -1.17
N ILE A 83 7.47 -1.53 -1.63
CA ILE A 83 6.09 -1.42 -1.13
C ILE A 83 5.32 -2.72 -1.40
N LEU A 84 5.37 -3.23 -2.64
CA LEU A 84 4.71 -4.48 -3.00
C LEU A 84 5.31 -5.68 -2.25
N ALA A 85 6.62 -5.67 -2.01
CA ALA A 85 7.28 -6.69 -1.21
C ALA A 85 6.80 -6.69 0.25
N ALA A 86 6.69 -5.52 0.88
CA ALA A 86 6.18 -5.40 2.25
C ALA A 86 4.72 -5.87 2.36
N VAL A 87 3.87 -5.49 1.41
CA VAL A 87 2.46 -5.94 1.35
C VAL A 87 2.39 -7.46 1.14
N ALA A 88 3.13 -8.00 0.18
CA ALA A 88 3.15 -9.44 -0.09
C ALA A 88 3.66 -10.26 1.10
N ALA A 89 4.68 -9.76 1.80
CA ALA A 89 5.19 -10.38 3.01
C ALA A 89 4.14 -10.42 4.13
N GLY A 90 3.44 -9.31 4.39
CA GLY A 90 2.35 -9.24 5.35
C GLY A 90 1.19 -10.18 5.02
N MET A 91 0.76 -10.22 3.76
CA MET A 91 -0.29 -11.14 3.31
C MET A 91 0.12 -12.61 3.44
N THR A 92 1.37 -12.93 3.14
CA THR A 92 1.89 -14.30 3.21
C THR A 92 1.96 -14.78 4.65
N ILE A 93 2.47 -13.97 5.58
CA ILE A 93 2.56 -14.36 6.99
C ILE A 93 1.18 -14.55 7.62
N THR A 94 0.23 -13.70 7.26
CA THR A 94 -1.16 -13.81 7.73
C THR A 94 -1.81 -15.12 7.25
N ARG A 95 -1.56 -15.52 5.99
CA ARG A 95 -2.08 -16.77 5.42
C ARG A 95 -1.35 -18.02 5.88
N SER A 96 -0.08 -17.90 6.28
CA SER A 96 0.75 -19.04 6.72
C SER A 96 0.25 -19.71 8.01
N GLY A 97 -0.71 -19.12 8.70
CA GLY A 97 -1.30 -19.66 9.92
C GLY A 97 -0.43 -19.52 11.17
N VAL A 98 0.75 -18.92 11.07
CA VAL A 98 1.67 -18.72 12.23
C VAL A 98 0.95 -18.03 13.38
N MET A 99 0.13 -17.00 13.09
CA MET A 99 -0.66 -16.32 14.10
C MET A 99 -1.84 -17.18 14.63
N ARG A 100 -2.38 -18.10 13.84
CA ARG A 100 -3.51 -18.95 14.28
C ARG A 100 -3.09 -20.00 15.32
N THR A 101 -1.86 -20.48 15.23
CA THR A 101 -1.28 -21.45 16.16
C THR A 101 -0.66 -20.82 17.40
N ALA A 102 -0.49 -19.50 17.41
CA ALA A 102 0.06 -18.75 18.53
C ALA A 102 -0.90 -18.78 19.76
N PRO A 103 -0.36 -18.79 20.99
CA PRO A 103 -1.14 -18.68 22.22
C PRO A 103 -2.05 -17.45 22.22
N LEU A 104 -3.24 -17.55 22.84
CA LEU A 104 -4.24 -16.48 22.88
C LEU A 104 -3.64 -15.17 23.42
N ALA A 105 -2.84 -15.24 24.49
CA ALA A 105 -2.19 -14.08 25.09
C ALA A 105 -1.26 -13.36 24.10
N MET A 106 -0.54 -14.09 23.25
CA MET A 106 0.31 -13.53 22.21
C MET A 106 -0.52 -12.85 21.12
N ARG A 107 -1.61 -13.45 20.69
CA ARG A 107 -2.51 -12.89 19.66
C ARG A 107 -3.13 -11.57 20.12
N LEU A 108 -3.59 -11.52 21.38
CA LEU A 108 -4.16 -10.29 21.96
C LEU A 108 -3.10 -9.17 22.06
N ARG A 109 -1.89 -9.51 22.54
CA ARG A 109 -0.79 -8.53 22.60
C ARG A 109 -0.38 -8.03 21.22
N ALA A 110 -0.25 -8.92 20.23
CA ALA A 110 0.07 -8.54 18.87
C ALA A 110 -0.99 -7.60 18.28
N ASN A 111 -2.28 -7.89 18.43
CA ASN A 111 -3.35 -7.02 17.96
C ASN A 111 -3.33 -5.64 18.62
N SER A 112 -3.13 -5.58 19.94
CA SER A 112 -2.99 -4.31 20.67
C SER A 112 -1.80 -3.49 20.19
N THR A 113 -0.65 -4.15 19.96
CA THR A 113 0.56 -3.50 19.46
C THR A 113 0.33 -2.96 18.05
N TRP A 114 -0.29 -3.75 17.16
CA TRP A 114 -0.60 -3.29 15.81
C TRP A 114 -1.57 -2.10 15.80
N ALA A 115 -2.62 -2.12 16.61
CA ALA A 115 -3.54 -1.00 16.71
C ALA A 115 -2.85 0.29 17.18
N MET A 116 -1.95 0.19 18.16
CA MET A 116 -1.15 1.31 18.62
C MET A 116 -0.21 1.84 17.51
N LEU A 117 0.47 0.96 16.80
CA LEU A 117 1.38 1.33 15.71
C LEU A 117 0.62 1.99 14.56
N GLU A 118 -0.54 1.44 14.17
CA GLU A 118 -1.40 2.02 13.15
C GLU A 118 -1.81 3.45 13.52
N PHE A 119 -2.23 3.68 14.76
CA PHE A 119 -2.56 5.02 15.26
C PHE A 119 -1.36 5.97 15.17
N VAL A 120 -0.18 5.54 15.64
CA VAL A 120 1.04 6.37 15.62
C VAL A 120 1.48 6.67 14.19
N PHE A 121 1.50 5.67 13.30
CA PHE A 121 1.90 5.89 11.90
C PHE A 121 0.91 6.77 11.14
N ASN A 122 -0.39 6.60 11.34
CA ASN A 122 -1.38 7.48 10.75
C ASN A 122 -1.18 8.93 11.21
N GLY A 123 -0.99 9.15 12.52
CA GLY A 123 -0.69 10.48 13.06
C GLY A 123 0.60 11.07 12.47
N MET A 124 1.66 10.25 12.37
CA MET A 124 2.94 10.67 11.79
C MET A 124 2.82 11.05 10.31
N VAL A 125 2.07 10.26 9.51
CA VAL A 125 1.84 10.57 8.09
C VAL A 125 1.12 11.91 7.93
N PHE A 126 0.06 12.16 8.71
CA PHE A 126 -0.66 13.43 8.67
C PHE A 126 0.21 14.62 9.10
N LEU A 127 1.05 14.43 10.12
CA LEU A 127 1.98 15.44 10.59
C LEU A 127 3.04 15.77 9.51
N LEU A 128 3.64 14.75 8.91
CA LEU A 128 4.61 14.95 7.81
C LEU A 128 3.98 15.63 6.61
N LEU A 129 2.76 15.24 6.25
CA LEU A 129 2.01 15.86 5.16
C LEU A 129 1.74 17.34 5.45
N GLY A 130 1.33 17.66 6.69
CA GLY A 130 1.13 19.06 7.12
C GLY A 130 2.42 19.88 7.08
N LEU A 131 3.56 19.29 7.45
CA LEU A 131 4.85 19.96 7.39
C LEU A 131 5.35 20.19 5.94
N GLN A 132 5.02 19.29 5.02
CA GLN A 132 5.44 19.40 3.62
C GLN A 132 4.51 20.28 2.79
N LEU A 133 3.26 20.48 3.23
CA LEU A 133 2.24 21.21 2.47
C LEU A 133 2.65 22.63 2.07
N PRO A 134 3.23 23.46 2.97
CA PRO A 134 3.68 24.80 2.58
C PRO A 134 4.73 24.79 1.44
N GLY A 135 5.73 23.91 1.52
CA GLY A 135 6.76 23.79 0.50
C GLY A 135 6.23 23.29 -0.85
N ILE A 136 5.26 22.38 -0.83
CA ILE A 136 4.60 21.91 -2.05
C ILE A 136 3.79 23.05 -2.69
N LEU A 137 3.04 23.81 -1.89
CA LEU A 137 2.26 24.93 -2.40
C LEU A 137 3.16 26.03 -2.99
N GLU A 138 4.23 26.42 -2.29
CA GLU A 138 5.17 27.42 -2.77
C GLU A 138 5.82 26.99 -4.09
N SER A 139 6.35 25.79 -4.17
CA SER A 139 6.97 25.26 -5.39
C SER A 139 5.99 25.17 -6.57
N SER A 140 4.72 24.82 -6.30
CA SER A 140 3.67 24.75 -7.32
C SER A 140 3.28 26.14 -7.83
N LEU A 141 3.20 27.14 -6.95
CA LEU A 141 2.90 28.52 -7.32
C LEU A 141 4.04 29.13 -8.15
N VAL A 142 5.29 28.93 -7.72
CA VAL A 142 6.46 29.38 -8.49
C VAL A 142 6.52 28.73 -9.87
N ALA A 143 6.22 27.45 -9.98
CA ALA A 143 6.18 26.77 -11.27
C ALA A 143 5.06 27.30 -12.18
N ALA A 144 3.90 27.68 -11.62
CA ALA A 144 2.81 28.27 -12.38
C ALA A 144 3.13 29.69 -12.87
N GLU A 145 3.82 30.48 -12.04
CA GLU A 145 4.25 31.81 -12.42
C GLU A 145 5.34 31.82 -13.53
N ALA A 146 6.12 30.74 -13.61
CA ALA A 146 7.17 30.59 -14.62
C ALA A 146 6.63 30.26 -16.02
N ASP A 147 5.40 29.75 -16.14
CA ASP A 147 4.76 29.43 -17.43
C ASP A 147 3.68 30.47 -17.76
N PRO A 148 3.87 31.31 -18.82
CA PRO A 148 2.91 32.32 -19.21
C PRO A 148 1.52 31.83 -19.60
N ASN A 149 1.37 30.51 -19.85
CA ASN A 149 0.11 29.90 -20.25
C ASN A 149 -0.68 29.29 -19.07
N VAL A 150 -0.11 29.28 -17.85
CA VAL A 150 -0.73 28.68 -16.67
C VAL A 150 -1.15 29.78 -15.70
N GLU A 151 -2.45 30.02 -15.62
CA GLU A 151 -3.01 30.88 -14.58
C GLU A 151 -3.13 30.12 -13.25
N THR A 152 -2.89 30.78 -12.14
CA THR A 152 -2.90 30.19 -10.79
C THR A 152 -4.20 29.44 -10.48
N TRP A 153 -5.34 29.90 -11.02
CA TRP A 153 -6.62 29.21 -10.81
C TRP A 153 -6.70 27.85 -11.52
N MET A 154 -5.92 27.64 -12.62
CA MET A 154 -5.87 26.35 -13.34
C MET A 154 -5.28 25.27 -12.45
N LEU A 155 -4.32 25.58 -11.57
CA LEU A 155 -3.80 24.61 -10.60
C LEU A 155 -4.91 24.06 -9.69
N PHE A 156 -5.77 24.94 -9.19
CA PHE A 156 -6.88 24.51 -8.35
C PHE A 156 -7.92 23.72 -9.14
N ALA A 157 -8.16 24.07 -10.40
CA ALA A 157 -9.03 23.32 -11.30
C ALA A 157 -8.47 21.91 -11.58
N ASP A 158 -7.18 21.79 -11.82
CA ASP A 158 -6.50 20.50 -12.03
C ASP A 158 -6.54 19.62 -10.78
N ILE A 159 -6.29 20.19 -9.61
CA ILE A 159 -6.42 19.47 -8.32
C ILE A 159 -7.85 18.97 -8.15
N ALA A 160 -8.85 19.81 -8.40
CA ALA A 160 -10.26 19.44 -8.30
C ALA A 160 -10.63 18.34 -9.31
N LEU A 161 -10.13 18.44 -10.53
CA LEU A 161 -10.35 17.47 -11.61
C LEU A 161 -9.73 16.10 -11.25
N ILE A 162 -8.49 16.09 -10.75
CA ILE A 162 -7.80 14.86 -10.32
C ILE A 162 -8.56 14.23 -9.15
N TYR A 163 -8.97 15.04 -8.17
CA TYR A 163 -9.74 14.56 -7.03
C TYR A 163 -11.07 13.93 -7.46
N LEU A 164 -11.78 14.60 -8.36
CA LEU A 164 -13.04 14.10 -8.91
C LEU A 164 -12.85 12.81 -9.73
N ALA A 165 -11.77 12.73 -10.52
CA ALA A 165 -11.41 11.53 -11.26
C ALA A 165 -11.13 10.36 -10.33
N LEU A 166 -10.37 10.56 -9.25
CA LEU A 166 -10.10 9.54 -8.24
C LEU A 166 -11.38 9.07 -7.54
N MET A 167 -12.28 10.00 -7.21
CA MET A 167 -13.61 9.69 -6.66
C MET A 167 -14.45 8.85 -7.59
N LEU A 168 -14.49 9.20 -8.89
CA LEU A 168 -15.23 8.44 -9.89
C LEU A 168 -14.67 7.03 -10.08
N VAL A 169 -13.34 6.88 -10.14
CA VAL A 169 -12.70 5.57 -10.24
C VAL A 169 -13.03 4.71 -9.03
N ARG A 170 -12.94 5.28 -7.82
CA ARG A 170 -13.27 4.58 -6.58
C ARG A 170 -14.74 4.17 -6.51
N PHE A 171 -15.65 5.08 -6.82
CA PHE A 171 -17.07 4.78 -6.90
C PHE A 171 -17.37 3.70 -7.94
N GLY A 172 -16.80 3.81 -9.14
CA GLY A 172 -16.93 2.82 -10.22
C GLY A 172 -16.43 1.44 -9.79
N TRP A 173 -15.31 1.38 -9.04
CA TRP A 173 -14.82 0.13 -8.48
C TRP A 173 -15.78 -0.51 -7.48
N LEU A 174 -16.28 0.26 -6.52
CA LEU A 174 -17.23 -0.22 -5.52
C LEU A 174 -18.55 -0.67 -6.18
N TRP A 175 -19.03 0.09 -7.16
CA TRP A 175 -20.23 -0.25 -7.93
C TRP A 175 -20.05 -1.54 -8.74
N THR A 176 -18.90 -1.71 -9.37
CA THR A 176 -18.56 -2.91 -10.14
C THR A 176 -18.47 -4.14 -9.21
N MET A 177 -17.83 -3.98 -8.06
CA MET A 177 -17.73 -5.04 -7.03
C MET A 177 -19.11 -5.44 -6.49
N LYS A 178 -19.99 -4.47 -6.24
CA LYS A 178 -21.39 -4.72 -5.87
C LYS A 178 -22.12 -5.56 -6.93
N ASN A 179 -22.07 -5.12 -8.20
CA ASN A 179 -22.75 -5.82 -9.29
C ASN A 179 -22.16 -7.22 -9.54
N PHE A 180 -20.84 -7.36 -9.45
CA PHE A 180 -20.17 -8.65 -9.58
C PHE A 180 -20.57 -9.60 -8.46
N SER A 181 -20.55 -9.11 -7.20
CA SER A 181 -20.98 -9.89 -6.04
C SER A 181 -22.42 -10.38 -6.16
N GLN A 182 -23.33 -9.53 -6.60
CA GLN A 182 -24.74 -9.92 -6.80
C GLN A 182 -24.94 -10.95 -7.92
N ARG A 183 -24.14 -10.89 -9.01
CA ARG A 183 -24.27 -11.80 -10.15
C ARG A 183 -23.64 -13.16 -9.92
N PHE A 184 -22.49 -13.22 -9.26
CA PHE A 184 -21.69 -14.44 -9.16
C PHE A 184 -21.75 -15.15 -7.80
N LEU A 185 -22.04 -14.45 -6.71
CA LEU A 185 -22.05 -15.01 -5.35
C LEU A 185 -23.46 -15.18 -4.79
N LYS A 186 -24.32 -15.91 -5.49
CA LYS A 186 -25.70 -16.21 -5.05
C LYS A 186 -25.81 -16.89 -3.67
N LYS A 187 -24.75 -17.49 -3.14
CA LYS A 187 -24.78 -18.28 -1.87
C LYS A 187 -24.26 -17.55 -0.62
N LYS A 188 -23.42 -16.53 -0.76
CA LYS A 188 -22.99 -15.64 0.34
C LYS A 188 -22.65 -14.29 -0.28
N PRO A 189 -23.55 -13.32 -0.28
CA PRO A 189 -23.19 -11.97 -0.72
C PRO A 189 -22.09 -11.43 0.20
N MET A 190 -21.01 -10.91 -0.39
CA MET A 190 -20.05 -10.11 0.38
C MET A 190 -20.81 -8.96 1.05
N GLU A 191 -20.32 -8.47 2.19
CA GLU A 191 -20.94 -7.36 2.92
C GLU A 191 -21.31 -6.18 2.01
N PHE A 192 -20.48 -5.89 1.00
CA PHE A 192 -20.72 -4.86 -0.03
C PHE A 192 -21.93 -5.13 -0.94
N GLY A 193 -22.40 -6.37 -1.06
CA GLY A 193 -23.53 -6.73 -1.94
C GLY A 193 -24.89 -6.23 -1.44
N SER A 194 -25.01 -5.94 -0.14
CA SER A 194 -26.22 -5.41 0.50
C SER A 194 -26.27 -3.88 0.56
N TRP A 195 -25.17 -3.20 0.21
CA TRP A 195 -25.06 -1.74 0.36
C TRP A 195 -25.97 -0.99 -0.60
N SER A 196 -26.69 0.01 -0.07
CA SER A 196 -27.43 0.98 -0.83
C SER A 196 -26.48 1.87 -1.66
N THR A 197 -26.98 2.50 -2.72
CA THR A 197 -26.21 3.49 -3.50
C THR A 197 -25.71 4.65 -2.64
N ARG A 198 -26.46 5.02 -1.60
CA ARG A 198 -26.05 6.05 -0.62
C ARG A 198 -24.87 5.61 0.21
N GLU A 199 -24.85 4.36 0.67
CA GLU A 199 -23.74 3.79 1.44
C GLU A 199 -22.47 3.66 0.60
N LEU A 200 -22.62 3.34 -0.70
CA LEU A 200 -21.49 3.33 -1.65
C LEU A 200 -20.90 4.74 -1.84
N LEU A 201 -21.74 5.76 -1.93
CA LEU A 201 -21.28 7.15 -2.00
C LEU A 201 -20.53 7.53 -0.72
N ILE A 202 -21.09 7.27 0.45
CA ILE A 202 -20.44 7.54 1.73
C ILE A 202 -19.10 6.80 1.83
N ALA A 203 -19.03 5.52 1.47
CA ALA A 203 -17.81 4.75 1.47
C ALA A 203 -16.77 5.25 0.46
N SER A 204 -17.19 5.83 -0.68
CA SER A 204 -16.26 6.44 -1.63
C SER A 204 -15.66 7.74 -1.11
N PHE A 205 -16.38 8.49 -0.26
CA PHE A 205 -15.91 9.72 0.36
C PHE A 205 -15.09 9.48 1.64
N ALA A 206 -15.44 8.47 2.43
CA ALA A 206 -14.93 8.29 3.79
C ALA A 206 -13.59 7.54 3.87
N GLY A 207 -13.10 7.01 2.80
CA GLY A 207 -11.93 6.20 2.90
C GLY A 207 -10.91 6.45 1.92
#